data_7ffe317c911751ccd0cd198187ab1f5c
#
_entry.id   7ffe317c911751ccd0cd198187ab1f5c
#
_cell.length_a   1.000
_cell.length_b   1.000
_cell.length_c   1.000
_cell.angle_alpha   90.00
_cell.angle_beta   90.00
_cell.angle_gamma   90.00
#
_symmetry.space_group_name_H-M   'P 1'
#
loop_
_entity.id
_entity.type
_entity.pdbx_description
1 polymer ?
#
loop_
_entity_poly.entity_id
_entity_poly.type
_entity_poly.pdbx_seq_one_letter_code
_entity_poly.pdbx_strand_id
1 'polypeptide(L)'
;MTNNESFSEKLNEKSDVRLVINIVQQTLTLYKHNKEMTRYTVSTAKNGIGSQQDSGCTPLGKHIIAAKIGGSEPMNAVFVGRKPTGEVYSAEIGKLHPERDWILSRILWLSGLEEGLNKGSNAHGGCDTYQRYIYIHGTPDSEPMGVPISHGCIRMRNEDILELYEQVTEGTAVNIIAR
;
A
#
# COMPACT_ATOMS: atom_id res chain seq x y z
N MET A 1 6.00 -40.09 7.91
CA MET A 1 5.71 -39.57 6.56
C MET A 1 4.46 -38.66 6.64
N THR A 2 4.52 -37.45 7.17
CA THR A 2 3.32 -36.58 7.30
C THR A 2 3.62 -35.09 7.47
N ASN A 3 4.83 -34.59 7.18
CA ASN A 3 5.14 -33.17 7.43
C ASN A 3 5.44 -32.34 6.16
N ASN A 4 5.40 -32.93 4.96
CA ASN A 4 5.69 -32.18 3.72
C ASN A 4 4.44 -31.60 3.03
N GLU A 5 3.24 -32.14 3.27
CA GLU A 5 2.00 -31.63 2.67
C GLU A 5 1.60 -30.28 3.24
N SER A 6 1.76 -30.07 4.54
CA SER A 6 1.33 -28.83 5.22
C SER A 6 2.13 -27.57 4.84
N PHE A 7 3.40 -27.72 4.43
CA PHE A 7 4.25 -26.57 4.06
C PHE A 7 4.04 -26.14 2.60
N SER A 8 3.88 -27.11 1.69
CA SER A 8 3.57 -26.83 0.27
C SER A 8 2.13 -26.32 0.10
N GLU A 9 1.17 -26.79 0.90
CA GLU A 9 -0.20 -26.27 0.91
C GLU A 9 -0.25 -24.83 1.42
N LYS A 10 0.47 -24.49 2.50
CA LYS A 10 0.56 -23.11 3.01
C LYS A 10 1.23 -22.15 2.04
N LEU A 11 2.23 -22.59 1.28
CA LEU A 11 2.86 -21.78 0.23
C LEU A 11 1.93 -21.59 -0.96
N ASN A 12 1.16 -22.59 -1.33
CA ASN A 12 0.17 -22.51 -2.41
C ASN A 12 -1.04 -21.65 -2.02
N GLU A 13 -1.46 -21.71 -0.76
CA GLU A 13 -2.55 -20.84 -0.24
C GLU A 13 -2.22 -19.35 -0.27
N LYS A 14 -0.94 -18.96 -0.06
CA LYS A 14 -0.49 -17.55 -0.14
C LYS A 14 -0.32 -17.06 -1.58
N SER A 15 -0.10 -17.95 -2.55
CA SER A 15 0.03 -17.58 -3.98
C SER A 15 -1.30 -17.15 -4.63
N ASP A 16 -2.43 -17.49 -4.00
CA ASP A 16 -3.77 -17.18 -4.52
C ASP A 16 -4.37 -15.88 -3.95
N VAL A 17 -3.60 -15.14 -3.15
CA VAL A 17 -4.01 -13.84 -2.62
C VAL A 17 -3.69 -12.74 -3.64
N ARG A 18 -4.65 -11.87 -3.88
CA ARG A 18 -4.45 -10.65 -4.68
C ARG A 18 -5.22 -9.48 -4.10
N LEU A 19 -4.74 -8.28 -4.37
CA LEU A 19 -5.36 -7.03 -3.98
C LEU A 19 -5.91 -6.30 -5.22
N VAL A 20 -7.05 -5.67 -5.06
CA VAL A 20 -7.60 -4.73 -6.04
C VAL A 20 -7.85 -3.40 -5.35
N ILE A 21 -7.20 -2.35 -5.83
CA ILE A 21 -7.41 -0.98 -5.35
C ILE A 21 -8.24 -0.25 -6.39
N ASN A 22 -9.42 0.21 -5.99
CA ASN A 22 -10.32 0.97 -6.85
C ASN A 22 -10.28 2.46 -6.47
N ILE A 23 -9.68 3.27 -7.34
CA ILE A 23 -9.50 4.71 -7.10
C ILE A 23 -10.83 5.46 -7.10
N VAL A 24 -11.80 5.06 -7.92
CA VAL A 24 -13.12 5.71 -7.98
C VAL A 24 -13.91 5.45 -6.70
N GLN A 25 -13.87 4.21 -6.21
CA GLN A 25 -14.59 3.80 -4.99
C GLN A 25 -13.81 4.09 -3.70
N GLN A 26 -12.54 4.43 -3.80
CA GLN A 26 -11.63 4.60 -2.65
C GLN A 26 -11.63 3.36 -1.75
N THR A 27 -11.46 2.18 -2.36
CA THR A 27 -11.45 0.88 -1.67
C THR A 27 -10.23 0.05 -2.04
N LEU A 28 -9.79 -0.79 -1.11
CA LEU A 28 -8.85 -1.88 -1.32
C LEU A 28 -9.55 -3.18 -0.95
N THR A 29 -9.63 -4.11 -1.90
CA THR A 29 -10.27 -5.41 -1.69
C THR A 29 -9.24 -6.52 -1.74
N LEU A 30 -9.22 -7.35 -0.72
CA LEU A 30 -8.44 -8.59 -0.65
C LEU A 30 -9.27 -9.75 -1.19
N TYR A 31 -8.70 -10.46 -2.15
CA TYR A 31 -9.26 -11.69 -2.70
C TYR A 31 -8.37 -12.87 -2.35
N LYS A 32 -8.99 -14.00 -2.03
CA LYS A 32 -8.34 -15.30 -1.92
C LYS A 32 -9.15 -16.31 -2.74
N HIS A 33 -8.49 -17.09 -3.61
CA HIS A 33 -9.12 -18.04 -4.55
C HIS A 33 -10.26 -17.40 -5.37
N ASN A 34 -10.05 -16.17 -5.86
CA ASN A 34 -11.04 -15.36 -6.58
C ASN A 34 -12.30 -14.96 -5.78
N LYS A 35 -12.34 -15.28 -4.48
CA LYS A 35 -13.41 -14.85 -3.58
C LYS A 35 -12.99 -13.59 -2.83
N GLU A 36 -13.87 -12.60 -2.77
CA GLU A 36 -13.70 -11.42 -1.91
C GLU A 36 -13.71 -11.84 -0.44
N MET A 37 -12.64 -11.49 0.28
CA MET A 37 -12.49 -11.80 1.70
C MET A 37 -12.77 -10.59 2.56
N THR A 38 -12.13 -9.47 2.26
CA THR A 38 -12.24 -8.23 3.04
C THR A 38 -12.13 -7.04 2.10
N ARG A 39 -12.87 -5.99 2.40
CA ARG A 39 -12.82 -4.70 1.71
C ARG A 39 -12.55 -3.60 2.70
N TYR A 40 -11.49 -2.83 2.45
CA TYR A 40 -11.08 -1.70 3.27
C TYR A 40 -11.39 -0.39 2.55
N THR A 41 -11.72 0.64 3.32
CA THR A 41 -11.77 2.02 2.81
C THR A 41 -10.35 2.60 2.81
N VAL A 42 -9.96 3.22 1.71
CA VAL A 42 -8.63 3.82 1.55
C VAL A 42 -8.70 5.29 1.15
N SER A 43 -7.55 5.93 1.07
CA SER A 43 -7.41 7.27 0.50
C SER A 43 -6.25 7.26 -0.48
N THR A 44 -6.52 7.62 -1.74
CA THR A 44 -5.53 7.71 -2.81
C THR A 44 -5.16 9.17 -3.10
N ALA A 45 -4.42 9.41 -4.19
CA ALA A 45 -3.87 10.73 -4.49
C ALA A 45 -4.94 11.80 -4.75
N LYS A 46 -4.76 12.98 -4.11
CA LYS A 46 -5.55 14.19 -4.37
C LYS A 46 -5.47 14.62 -5.83
N ASN A 47 -4.31 14.47 -6.45
CA ASN A 47 -4.11 14.84 -7.86
C ASN A 47 -4.69 13.81 -8.84
N GLY A 48 -5.34 12.74 -8.34
CA GLY A 48 -5.96 11.71 -9.15
C GLY A 48 -4.98 10.66 -9.68
N ILE A 49 -5.22 10.23 -10.92
CA ILE A 49 -4.53 9.11 -11.58
C ILE A 49 -3.36 9.63 -12.40
N GLY A 50 -2.21 8.96 -12.27
CA GLY A 50 -1.04 9.25 -13.08
C GLY A 50 0.21 8.51 -12.62
N SER A 51 1.09 8.23 -13.57
CA SER A 51 2.31 7.45 -13.33
C SER A 51 3.59 8.28 -13.37
N GLN A 52 3.53 9.52 -13.83
CA GLN A 52 4.75 10.32 -14.01
C GLN A 52 5.42 10.65 -12.67
N GLN A 53 6.75 10.70 -12.70
CA GLN A 53 7.57 11.16 -11.58
C GLN A 53 7.10 12.55 -11.14
N ASP A 54 7.05 12.79 -9.84
CA ASP A 54 6.67 14.06 -9.20
C ASP A 54 5.24 14.57 -9.52
N SER A 55 4.39 13.73 -10.13
CA SER A 55 2.99 14.10 -10.42
C SER A 55 2.11 14.20 -9.16
N GLY A 56 2.49 13.53 -8.08
CA GLY A 56 1.66 13.39 -6.89
C GLY A 56 0.37 12.57 -7.15
N CYS A 57 0.34 11.78 -8.22
CA CYS A 57 -0.80 10.94 -8.62
C CYS A 57 -0.59 9.47 -8.20
N THR A 58 -1.69 8.72 -8.09
CA THR A 58 -1.64 7.26 -7.89
C THR A 58 -1.60 6.56 -9.25
N PRO A 59 -0.61 5.66 -9.50
CA PRO A 59 -0.48 4.94 -10.75
C PRO A 59 -1.55 3.86 -10.90
N LEU A 60 -1.98 3.60 -12.13
CA LEU A 60 -2.85 2.46 -12.47
C LEU A 60 -2.04 1.23 -12.89
N GLY A 61 -2.76 0.10 -13.01
CA GLY A 61 -2.29 -1.12 -13.62
C GLY A 61 -1.78 -2.16 -12.65
N LYS A 62 -1.03 -3.12 -13.18
CA LYS A 62 -0.53 -4.28 -12.45
C LYS A 62 0.74 -3.95 -11.67
N HIS A 63 0.72 -4.35 -10.42
CA HIS A 63 1.81 -4.18 -9.46
C HIS A 63 2.02 -5.47 -8.66
N ILE A 64 3.10 -5.51 -7.90
CA ILE A 64 3.32 -6.45 -6.80
C ILE A 64 3.72 -5.69 -5.54
N ILE A 65 3.55 -6.34 -4.39
CA ILE A 65 4.21 -5.93 -3.16
C ILE A 65 5.68 -6.31 -3.28
N ALA A 66 6.56 -5.32 -3.43
CA ALA A 66 8.00 -5.53 -3.58
C ALA A 66 8.69 -5.70 -2.22
N ALA A 67 8.20 -5.02 -1.18
CA ALA A 67 8.74 -5.13 0.18
C ALA A 67 7.67 -4.88 1.23
N LYS A 68 7.82 -5.57 2.36
CA LYS A 68 7.02 -5.43 3.58
C LYS A 68 7.90 -4.88 4.69
N ILE A 69 7.54 -3.73 5.27
CA ILE A 69 8.34 -3.02 6.26
C ILE A 69 7.52 -2.74 7.52
N GLY A 70 8.14 -2.95 8.69
CA GLY A 70 7.57 -2.60 9.97
C GLY A 70 6.89 -3.76 10.71
N GLY A 71 7.14 -5.02 10.32
CA GLY A 71 6.48 -6.19 10.93
C GLY A 71 6.68 -6.36 12.44
N SER A 72 7.80 -5.85 12.98
CA SER A 72 8.10 -5.87 14.43
C SER A 72 7.74 -4.57 15.16
N GLU A 73 7.31 -3.55 14.43
CA GLU A 73 7.01 -2.25 15.01
C GLU A 73 5.60 -2.20 15.62
N PRO A 74 5.38 -1.38 16.66
CA PRO A 74 4.06 -1.18 17.22
C PRO A 74 3.11 -0.47 16.24
N MET A 75 1.80 -0.56 16.50
CA MET A 75 0.82 0.29 15.83
C MET A 75 1.18 1.77 16.06
N ASN A 76 0.97 2.61 15.05
CA ASN A 76 1.34 4.02 15.05
C ASN A 76 2.85 4.31 15.05
N ALA A 77 3.72 3.31 14.91
CA ALA A 77 5.14 3.57 14.67
C ALA A 77 5.33 4.47 13.46
N VAL A 78 6.18 5.48 13.60
CA VAL A 78 6.44 6.50 12.56
C VAL A 78 7.60 6.06 11.68
N PHE A 79 7.43 6.17 10.37
CA PHE A 79 8.46 5.88 9.39
C PHE A 79 8.86 7.13 8.61
N VAL A 80 10.18 7.26 8.39
CA VAL A 80 10.76 8.24 7.46
C VAL A 80 11.77 7.51 6.58
N GLY A 81 11.68 7.71 5.27
CA GLY A 81 12.56 7.01 4.32
C GLY A 81 12.51 5.48 4.48
N ARG A 82 11.36 4.91 4.81
CA ARG A 82 11.12 3.47 5.02
C ARG A 82 11.83 2.87 6.23
N LYS A 83 12.29 3.71 7.15
CA LYS A 83 12.93 3.30 8.42
C LYS A 83 12.08 3.76 9.58
N PRO A 84 11.89 2.93 10.62
CA PRO A 84 11.24 3.38 11.84
C PRO A 84 12.10 4.46 12.51
N THR A 85 11.46 5.52 12.99
CA THR A 85 12.15 6.62 13.68
C THR A 85 12.33 6.38 15.16
N GLY A 86 11.62 5.39 15.72
CA GLY A 86 11.46 5.18 17.15
C GLY A 86 10.32 5.99 17.78
N GLU A 87 9.73 6.94 17.02
CA GLU A 87 8.53 7.65 17.46
C GLU A 87 7.29 6.77 17.31
N VAL A 88 6.34 6.94 18.20
CA VAL A 88 4.97 6.42 18.07
C VAL A 88 4.04 7.62 17.99
N TYR A 89 3.26 7.68 16.91
CA TYR A 89 2.35 8.80 16.66
C TYR A 89 1.28 8.91 17.74
N SER A 90 1.03 10.13 18.16
CA SER A 90 -0.13 10.51 18.97
C SER A 90 -0.77 11.78 18.40
N ALA A 91 -2.02 12.06 18.79
CA ALA A 91 -2.70 13.27 18.36
C ALA A 91 -1.98 14.57 18.78
N GLU A 92 -1.27 14.53 19.91
CA GLU A 92 -0.46 15.65 20.42
C GLU A 92 0.73 15.92 19.49
N ILE A 93 1.47 14.86 19.09
CA ILE A 93 2.59 14.97 18.15
C ILE A 93 2.08 15.45 16.78
N GLY A 94 0.94 14.93 16.32
CA GLY A 94 0.32 15.37 15.07
C GLY A 94 -0.02 16.86 15.05
N LYS A 95 -0.53 17.40 16.16
CA LYS A 95 -0.81 18.84 16.30
C LYS A 95 0.45 19.72 16.31
N LEU A 96 1.56 19.21 16.83
CA LEU A 96 2.86 19.89 16.82
C LEU A 96 3.50 19.95 15.44
N HIS A 97 3.15 19.00 14.57
CA HIS A 97 3.74 18.85 13.23
C HIS A 97 2.65 18.64 12.16
N PRO A 98 1.76 19.63 11.95
CA PRO A 98 0.63 19.51 11.03
C PRO A 98 1.05 19.42 9.55
N GLU A 99 2.30 19.78 9.24
CA GLU A 99 2.89 19.75 7.90
C GLU A 99 3.47 18.38 7.51
N ARG A 100 3.62 17.45 8.47
CA ARG A 100 4.22 16.13 8.20
C ARG A 100 3.22 15.23 7.49
N ASP A 101 3.68 14.59 6.42
CA ASP A 101 3.00 13.45 5.81
C ASP A 101 3.34 12.18 6.61
N TRP A 102 2.41 11.78 7.47
CA TRP A 102 2.62 10.70 8.42
C TRP A 102 2.47 9.34 7.75
N ILE A 103 3.56 8.56 7.72
CA ILE A 103 3.56 7.15 7.31
C ILE A 103 3.65 6.32 8.58
N LEU A 104 2.58 5.60 8.90
CA LEU A 104 2.41 4.92 10.19
C LEU A 104 2.25 3.41 10.06
N SER A 105 2.60 2.72 11.13
CA SER A 105 2.32 1.31 11.43
C SER A 105 3.02 0.31 10.54
N ARG A 106 2.73 0.28 9.24
CA ARG A 106 3.27 -0.66 8.25
C ARG A 106 3.43 0.01 6.90
N ILE A 107 4.38 -0.50 6.11
CA ILE A 107 4.57 -0.14 4.71
C ILE A 107 4.53 -1.40 3.85
N LEU A 108 3.66 -1.41 2.84
CA LEU A 108 3.71 -2.33 1.71
C LEU A 108 4.18 -1.51 0.50
N TRP A 109 5.42 -1.70 0.10
CA TRP A 109 6.03 -0.95 -1.00
C TRP A 109 5.71 -1.61 -2.33
N LEU A 110 5.12 -0.87 -3.26
CA LEU A 110 4.66 -1.38 -4.55
C LEU A 110 5.74 -1.24 -5.63
N SER A 111 5.77 -2.21 -6.55
CA SER A 111 6.52 -2.15 -7.80
C SER A 111 5.57 -2.40 -8.96
N GLY A 112 5.67 -1.56 -9.99
CA GLY A 112 4.92 -1.75 -11.24
C GLY A 112 5.44 -2.92 -12.06
N LEU A 113 4.57 -3.49 -12.89
CA LEU A 113 4.90 -4.62 -13.78
C LEU A 113 4.81 -4.28 -15.26
N GLU A 114 4.30 -3.09 -15.61
CA GLU A 114 3.99 -2.70 -16.99
C GLU A 114 4.96 -1.59 -17.45
N GLU A 115 5.90 -1.98 -18.31
CA GLU A 115 6.93 -1.08 -18.84
C GLU A 115 6.30 0.13 -19.54
N GLY A 116 6.80 1.33 -19.23
CA GLY A 116 6.31 2.60 -19.79
C GLY A 116 4.96 3.07 -19.24
N LEU A 117 4.26 2.24 -18.44
CA LEU A 117 3.02 2.62 -17.76
C LEU A 117 3.25 2.91 -16.28
N ASN A 118 3.79 1.93 -15.54
CA ASN A 118 4.06 2.04 -14.10
C ASN A 118 5.41 1.48 -13.70
N LYS A 119 6.27 1.17 -14.69
CA LYS A 119 7.63 0.69 -14.51
C LYS A 119 8.57 1.38 -15.50
N GLY A 120 9.79 1.72 -15.04
CA GLY A 120 10.81 2.36 -15.86
C GLY A 120 10.44 3.79 -16.25
N SER A 121 10.49 4.08 -17.55
CA SER A 121 10.22 5.39 -18.12
C SER A 121 9.48 5.31 -19.45
N ASN A 122 8.89 6.43 -19.88
CA ASN A 122 8.23 6.58 -21.17
C ASN A 122 8.64 7.90 -21.84
N ALA A 123 7.97 8.29 -22.92
CA ALA A 123 8.26 9.53 -23.67
C ALA A 123 8.14 10.82 -22.82
N HIS A 124 7.45 10.75 -21.67
CA HIS A 124 7.23 11.88 -20.76
C HIS A 124 8.15 11.85 -19.53
N GLY A 125 9.05 10.88 -19.41
CA GLY A 125 9.99 10.74 -18.30
C GLY A 125 9.78 9.49 -17.46
N GLY A 126 10.27 9.50 -16.22
CA GLY A 126 10.13 8.39 -15.27
C GLY A 126 8.69 8.13 -14.89
N CYS A 127 8.30 6.85 -14.87
CA CYS A 127 6.95 6.43 -14.46
C CYS A 127 6.97 5.21 -13.53
N ASP A 128 8.11 4.92 -12.92
CA ASP A 128 8.33 3.75 -12.11
C ASP A 128 7.71 3.87 -10.71
N THR A 129 6.72 3.05 -10.41
CA THR A 129 6.01 3.05 -9.13
C THR A 129 6.96 2.85 -7.95
N TYR A 130 7.94 1.93 -8.07
CA TYR A 130 8.91 1.65 -7.01
C TYR A 130 9.82 2.86 -6.74
N GLN A 131 10.36 3.46 -7.80
CA GLN A 131 11.22 4.65 -7.72
C GLN A 131 10.45 5.90 -7.24
N ARG A 132 9.15 5.94 -7.46
CA ARG A 132 8.25 7.00 -6.97
C ARG A 132 7.84 6.82 -5.51
N TYR A 133 8.29 5.76 -4.86
CA TYR A 133 7.99 5.47 -3.44
C TYR A 133 6.48 5.37 -3.16
N ILE A 134 5.75 4.66 -4.00
CA ILE A 134 4.32 4.42 -3.81
C ILE A 134 4.11 3.25 -2.85
N TYR A 135 3.47 3.54 -1.73
CA TYR A 135 3.19 2.59 -0.64
C TYR A 135 1.70 2.41 -0.38
N ILE A 136 1.34 1.27 0.23
CA ILE A 136 0.15 1.15 1.05
C ILE A 136 0.63 1.26 2.49
N HIS A 137 0.06 2.18 3.29
CA HIS A 137 0.54 2.45 4.65
C HIS A 137 -0.56 2.98 5.57
N GLY A 138 -0.31 2.90 6.88
CA GLY A 138 -1.18 3.51 7.88
C GLY A 138 -1.05 5.04 7.91
N THR A 139 -2.09 5.71 8.38
CA THR A 139 -2.18 7.17 8.51
C THR A 139 -2.87 7.53 9.82
N PRO A 140 -2.71 8.78 10.35
CA PRO A 140 -3.45 9.21 11.52
C PRO A 140 -4.96 9.03 11.39
N ASP A 141 -5.64 8.66 12.48
CA ASP A 141 -7.10 8.47 12.49
C ASP A 141 -7.88 9.77 12.24
N SER A 142 -7.23 10.92 12.43
CA SER A 142 -7.77 12.23 12.07
C SER A 142 -7.87 12.49 10.56
N GLU A 143 -7.11 11.73 9.75
CA GLU A 143 -7.17 11.86 8.30
C GLU A 143 -8.45 11.23 7.74
N PRO A 144 -9.17 11.92 6.84
CA PRO A 144 -10.37 11.35 6.24
C PRO A 144 -10.05 10.15 5.35
N MET A 145 -10.94 9.15 5.37
CA MET A 145 -10.90 7.99 4.49
C MET A 145 -12.06 8.03 3.47
N GLY A 146 -11.92 7.30 2.38
CA GLY A 146 -12.93 7.28 1.32
C GLY A 146 -12.91 8.49 0.39
N VAL A 147 -11.93 9.37 0.54
CA VAL A 147 -11.71 10.57 -0.27
C VAL A 147 -10.25 10.66 -0.69
N PRO A 148 -9.94 11.15 -1.92
CA PRO A 148 -8.57 11.24 -2.41
C PRO A 148 -7.87 12.47 -1.81
N ILE A 149 -6.90 12.26 -0.92
CA ILE A 149 -6.15 13.33 -0.25
C ILE A 149 -4.64 13.08 -0.15
N SER A 150 -4.14 11.91 -0.56
CA SER A 150 -2.72 11.58 -0.46
C SER A 150 -1.88 12.27 -1.54
N HIS A 151 -0.55 12.10 -1.46
CA HIS A 151 0.42 12.57 -2.45
C HIS A 151 0.87 11.49 -3.45
N GLY A 152 0.10 10.39 -3.56
CA GLY A 152 0.37 9.27 -4.46
C GLY A 152 0.20 7.90 -3.81
N CYS A 153 0.57 7.76 -2.54
CA CYS A 153 0.42 6.54 -1.76
C CYS A 153 -1.06 6.20 -1.48
N ILE A 154 -1.29 4.97 -1.09
CA ILE A 154 -2.60 4.45 -0.66
C ILE A 154 -2.61 4.43 0.87
N ARG A 155 -3.38 5.34 1.48
CA ARG A 155 -3.52 5.44 2.93
C ARG A 155 -4.62 4.54 3.44
N MET A 156 -4.38 3.89 4.58
CA MET A 156 -5.32 3.03 5.30
C MET A 156 -5.41 3.42 6.77
N ARG A 157 -6.49 3.01 7.45
CA ARG A 157 -6.52 3.01 8.92
C ARG A 157 -5.43 2.11 9.46
N ASN A 158 -4.90 2.44 10.64
CA ASN A 158 -3.79 1.69 11.23
C ASN A 158 -4.18 0.24 11.54
N GLU A 159 -5.39 0.00 12.02
CA GLU A 159 -5.91 -1.35 12.27
C GLU A 159 -6.01 -2.16 10.97
N ASP A 160 -6.52 -1.53 9.90
CA ASP A 160 -6.72 -2.17 8.60
C ASP A 160 -5.38 -2.57 7.96
N ILE A 161 -4.37 -1.68 7.99
CA ILE A 161 -3.05 -2.03 7.43
C ILE A 161 -2.33 -3.09 8.24
N LEU A 162 -2.52 -3.15 9.56
CA LEU A 162 -2.00 -4.22 10.41
C LEU A 162 -2.62 -5.57 10.01
N GLU A 163 -3.94 -5.64 9.86
CA GLU A 163 -4.65 -6.85 9.43
C GLU A 163 -4.21 -7.27 8.02
N LEU A 164 -4.20 -6.34 7.06
CA LEU A 164 -3.78 -6.60 5.69
C LEU A 164 -2.34 -7.13 5.60
N TYR A 165 -1.44 -6.54 6.39
CA TYR A 165 -0.02 -6.88 6.41
C TYR A 165 0.21 -8.37 6.71
N GLU A 166 -0.56 -8.96 7.62
CA GLU A 166 -0.46 -10.38 7.99
C GLU A 166 -1.00 -11.34 6.91
N GLN A 167 -1.87 -10.83 6.03
CA GLN A 167 -2.54 -11.64 5.01
C GLN A 167 -1.79 -11.67 3.67
N VAL A 168 -0.82 -10.78 3.45
CA VAL A 168 -0.07 -10.66 2.21
C VAL A 168 1.40 -10.99 2.37
N THR A 169 2.07 -11.29 1.26
CA THR A 169 3.51 -11.54 1.19
C THR A 169 4.15 -10.66 0.13
N GLU A 170 5.46 -10.54 0.15
CA GLU A 170 6.21 -10.05 -1.01
C GLU A 170 5.87 -10.92 -2.23
N GLY A 171 5.67 -10.28 -3.38
CA GLY A 171 5.18 -10.92 -4.59
C GLY A 171 3.65 -10.97 -4.73
N THR A 172 2.86 -10.65 -3.69
CA THR A 172 1.41 -10.57 -3.80
C THR A 172 1.01 -9.58 -4.91
N ALA A 173 0.15 -10.05 -5.83
CA ALA A 173 -0.35 -9.24 -6.95
C ALA A 173 -1.27 -8.13 -6.46
N VAL A 174 -1.06 -6.93 -6.99
CA VAL A 174 -1.88 -5.73 -6.72
C VAL A 174 -2.30 -5.13 -8.04
N ASN A 175 -3.60 -4.94 -8.25
CA ASN A 175 -4.12 -4.25 -9.43
C ASN A 175 -4.80 -2.95 -9.00
N ILE A 176 -4.35 -1.83 -9.54
CA ILE A 176 -4.92 -0.50 -9.27
C ILE A 176 -5.78 -0.11 -10.46
N ILE A 177 -7.06 0.09 -10.22
CA ILE A 177 -8.09 0.34 -11.25
C ILE A 177 -8.88 1.62 -10.96
N ALA A 178 -9.52 2.16 -12.01
CA ALA A 178 -10.41 3.33 -11.94
C ALA A 178 -11.70 3.05 -12.71
N ARG A 179 -12.61 2.29 -12.09
CA ARG A 179 -13.90 1.94 -12.71
C ARG A 179 -14.94 1.54 -11.65
#